data_cc7c5926c609b24952e98419c4c4c164
#
_entry.id   cc7c5926c609b24952e98419c4c4c164
#
_cell.length_a   1.000
_cell.length_b   1.000
_cell.length_c   1.000
_cell.angle_alpha   90.00
_cell.angle_beta   90.00
_cell.angle_gamma   90.00
#
_symmetry.space_group_name_H-M   'P 1'
#
loop_
_entity.id
_entity.type
_entity.pdbx_description
1 polymer ?
#
loop_
_entity_poly.entity_id
_entity_poly.type
_entity_poly.pdbx_seq_one_letter_code
_entity_poly.pdbx_strand_id
1 'polypeptide(L)'
;MLTTRPGAGQYETPNYDQHVARAEICLADAYQTILTCDFAEHGRLLPALAGLTLEQWIAGVRQIGPALNVGQLTKAEGFAGVLRDNGIDPDPELVRALVDKDRELLLANGRLYPDALPFLRALRERGIKIAIVSNCSEGTRELLTELGVAALADTMVLSCEVGAAKPAAEIYQRALKQLGAAAEAAVFVDDQPGFCAGAAALGITTAQILRNGPGETAATAEGTPDGVRVVYSLAEVEAMFPA
;
A
#
# COMPACT_ATOMS: atom_id res chain seq x y z
N MET A 1 -54.10 -11.39 27.28
CA MET A 1 -53.48 -10.30 26.53
C MET A 1 -52.10 -10.77 26.05
N LEU A 2 -52.00 -11.15 24.81
CA LEU A 2 -50.75 -11.59 24.16
C LEU A 2 -50.06 -10.38 23.58
N THR A 3 -48.87 -10.07 24.11
CA THR A 3 -48.02 -9.00 23.58
C THR A 3 -47.18 -9.56 22.42
N THR A 4 -47.46 -9.07 21.22
CA THR A 4 -46.71 -9.33 19.98
C THR A 4 -45.31 -8.72 20.07
N ARG A 5 -44.27 -9.52 19.84
CA ARG A 5 -42.88 -9.07 19.63
C ARG A 5 -42.77 -8.31 18.27
N PRO A 6 -42.04 -7.18 18.18
CA PRO A 6 -41.77 -6.55 16.91
C PRO A 6 -40.80 -7.40 16.07
N GLY A 7 -41.06 -7.45 14.77
CA GLY A 7 -40.37 -8.27 13.80
C GLY A 7 -38.87 -7.92 13.67
N ALA A 8 -38.08 -8.98 13.46
CA ALA A 8 -36.70 -8.88 13.06
C ALA A 8 -36.61 -8.09 11.74
N GLY A 9 -35.98 -6.91 11.79
CA GLY A 9 -35.61 -6.18 10.60
C GLY A 9 -34.71 -7.07 9.72
N GLN A 10 -35.11 -7.25 8.48
CA GLN A 10 -34.28 -7.85 7.46
C GLN A 10 -33.11 -6.86 7.21
N TYR A 11 -31.93 -7.19 7.71
CA TYR A 11 -30.72 -6.56 7.24
C TYR A 11 -30.51 -7.07 5.81
N GLU A 12 -30.80 -6.21 4.81
CA GLU A 12 -30.34 -6.45 3.46
C GLU A 12 -28.83 -6.46 3.48
N THR A 13 -28.23 -7.64 3.26
CA THR A 13 -26.81 -7.74 2.97
C THR A 13 -26.54 -6.90 1.72
N PRO A 14 -25.52 -6.02 1.73
CA PRO A 14 -25.16 -5.27 0.54
C PRO A 14 -24.98 -6.25 -0.63
N ASN A 15 -25.55 -5.90 -1.78
CA ASN A 15 -25.61 -6.76 -2.95
C ASN A 15 -24.21 -6.88 -3.59
N TYR A 16 -23.32 -7.62 -2.93
CA TYR A 16 -21.91 -7.82 -3.28
C TYR A 16 -21.76 -8.40 -4.69
N ASP A 17 -22.67 -9.30 -5.10
CA ASP A 17 -22.63 -9.98 -6.39
C ASP A 17 -22.88 -9.04 -7.59
N GLN A 18 -23.58 -7.92 -7.41
CA GLN A 18 -23.83 -6.98 -8.50
C GLN A 18 -22.62 -6.07 -8.80
N HIS A 19 -21.76 -5.80 -7.82
CA HIS A 19 -20.54 -5.02 -8.02
C HIS A 19 -19.41 -5.86 -8.63
N VAL A 20 -19.30 -7.13 -8.25
CA VAL A 20 -18.33 -8.08 -8.82
C VAL A 20 -18.51 -8.25 -10.33
N ALA A 21 -19.74 -8.27 -10.83
CA ALA A 21 -20.04 -8.42 -12.27
C ALA A 21 -19.57 -7.23 -13.14
N ARG A 22 -19.06 -6.15 -12.57
CA ARG A 22 -18.62 -4.93 -13.25
C ARG A 22 -17.17 -4.53 -12.99
N ALA A 23 -16.42 -5.31 -12.24
CA ALA A 23 -15.05 -4.99 -11.89
C ALA A 23 -14.14 -5.09 -13.13
N GLU A 24 -13.67 -3.95 -13.63
CA GLU A 24 -12.79 -3.82 -14.80
C GLU A 24 -11.41 -3.29 -14.41
N ILE A 25 -11.25 -2.87 -13.16
CA ILE A 25 -10.08 -2.17 -12.66
C ILE A 25 -9.62 -2.78 -11.33
N CYS A 26 -8.33 -3.11 -11.26
CA CYS A 26 -7.66 -3.46 -10.02
C CYS A 26 -6.78 -2.30 -9.54
N LEU A 27 -7.02 -1.80 -8.35
CA LEU A 27 -6.11 -0.94 -7.62
C LEU A 27 -5.42 -1.81 -6.56
N ALA A 28 -4.12 -2.01 -6.64
CA ALA A 28 -3.38 -2.82 -5.69
C ALA A 28 -2.35 -1.97 -4.93
N ASP A 29 -2.32 -2.08 -3.61
CA ASP A 29 -1.21 -1.58 -2.83
C ASP A 29 0.06 -2.39 -3.12
N ALA A 30 1.23 -1.83 -2.77
CA ALA A 30 2.52 -2.47 -2.95
C ALA A 30 2.96 -3.24 -1.69
N TYR A 31 3.31 -2.52 -0.62
CA TYR A 31 3.91 -3.12 0.57
C TYR A 31 2.91 -3.92 1.39
N GLN A 32 3.34 -5.10 1.88
CA GLN A 32 2.50 -6.05 2.63
C GLN A 32 1.23 -6.51 1.87
N THR A 33 1.11 -6.13 0.60
CA THR A 33 0.04 -6.53 -0.32
C THR A 33 0.57 -7.36 -1.48
N ILE A 34 1.36 -6.81 -2.40
CA ILE A 34 2.01 -7.57 -3.48
C ILE A 34 3.49 -7.84 -3.21
N LEU A 35 4.14 -7.05 -2.35
CA LEU A 35 5.53 -7.23 -1.96
C LEU A 35 5.72 -7.06 -0.44
N THR A 36 6.83 -7.58 0.05
CA THR A 36 7.36 -7.33 1.38
C THR A 36 8.80 -6.83 1.28
N CYS A 37 9.28 -6.13 2.32
CA CYS A 37 10.68 -5.72 2.44
C CYS A 37 11.15 -5.97 3.87
N ASP A 38 12.29 -6.62 4.00
CA ASP A 38 12.94 -6.75 5.31
C ASP A 38 13.79 -5.51 5.61
N PHE A 39 13.36 -4.73 6.59
CA PHE A 39 14.04 -3.51 7.02
C PHE A 39 15.05 -3.74 8.15
N ALA A 40 15.36 -4.98 8.54
CA ALA A 40 16.33 -5.27 9.62
C ALA A 40 17.72 -4.70 9.30
N GLU A 41 18.18 -4.88 8.05
CA GLU A 41 19.47 -4.32 7.63
C GLU A 41 19.47 -2.80 7.53
N HIS A 42 18.37 -2.16 7.14
CA HIS A 42 18.22 -0.70 7.18
C HIS A 42 18.41 -0.20 8.63
N GLY A 43 17.73 -0.84 9.59
CA GLY A 43 17.85 -0.51 11.01
C GLY A 43 19.25 -0.75 11.60
N ARG A 44 20.07 -1.58 10.97
CA ARG A 44 21.45 -1.86 11.42
C ARG A 44 22.48 -0.98 10.72
N LEU A 45 22.38 -0.83 9.40
CA LEU A 45 23.44 -0.23 8.59
C LEU A 45 23.32 1.28 8.45
N LEU A 46 22.11 1.81 8.31
CA LEU A 46 21.93 3.26 8.14
C LEU A 46 22.30 4.06 9.39
N PRO A 47 21.83 3.71 10.62
CA PRO A 47 22.27 4.41 11.81
C PRO A 47 23.79 4.28 12.03
N ALA A 48 24.40 3.11 11.79
CA ALA A 48 25.84 2.92 11.89
C ALA A 48 26.62 3.84 10.92
N LEU A 49 26.16 3.95 9.68
CA LEU A 49 26.74 4.85 8.67
C LEU A 49 26.56 6.33 9.06
N ALA A 50 25.42 6.68 9.65
CA ALA A 50 25.10 8.03 10.13
C ALA A 50 25.87 8.42 11.43
N GLY A 51 26.50 7.46 12.12
CA GLY A 51 27.08 7.70 13.46
C GLY A 51 26.04 7.88 14.56
N LEU A 52 24.83 7.31 14.38
CA LEU A 52 23.70 7.40 15.29
C LEU A 52 23.39 6.07 15.96
N THR A 53 22.72 6.13 17.11
CA THR A 53 22.09 4.93 17.68
C THR A 53 20.86 4.54 16.86
N LEU A 54 20.43 3.29 16.98
CA LEU A 54 19.19 2.82 16.33
C LEU A 54 17.98 3.64 16.80
N GLU A 55 17.91 4.00 18.09
CA GLU A 55 16.80 4.78 18.65
C GLU A 55 16.74 6.19 18.04
N GLN A 56 17.88 6.87 17.94
CA GLN A 56 17.98 8.19 17.30
C GLN A 56 17.55 8.14 15.84
N TRP A 57 18.03 7.14 15.12
CA TRP A 57 17.68 6.91 13.72
C TRP A 57 16.18 6.68 13.53
N ILE A 58 15.58 5.75 14.31
CA ILE A 58 14.15 5.46 14.23
C ILE A 58 13.31 6.72 14.55
N ALA A 59 13.69 7.47 15.60
CA ALA A 59 12.99 8.71 15.95
C ALA A 59 13.02 9.73 14.80
N GLY A 60 14.20 9.94 14.20
CA GLY A 60 14.37 10.83 13.05
C GLY A 60 13.58 10.40 11.82
N VAL A 61 13.67 9.11 11.43
CA VAL A 61 12.93 8.58 10.28
C VAL A 61 11.41 8.67 10.49
N ARG A 62 10.91 8.42 11.69
CA ARG A 62 9.49 8.60 12.01
C ARG A 62 9.04 10.05 11.85
N GLN A 63 9.87 11.00 12.22
CA GLN A 63 9.57 12.45 12.12
C GLN A 63 9.48 12.89 10.64
N ILE A 64 10.41 12.46 9.79
CA ILE A 64 10.45 12.84 8.37
C ILE A 64 9.53 12.00 7.49
N GLY A 65 9.12 10.81 7.93
CA GLY A 65 8.36 9.84 7.16
C GLY A 65 7.11 10.39 6.49
N PRO A 66 6.22 11.13 7.17
CA PRO A 66 5.06 11.74 6.53
C PRO A 66 5.40 12.66 5.36
N ALA A 67 6.44 13.48 5.49
CA ALA A 67 6.89 14.39 4.43
C ALA A 67 7.55 13.67 3.26
N LEU A 68 8.33 12.61 3.53
CA LEU A 68 8.87 11.72 2.49
C LEU A 68 7.77 11.02 1.71
N ASN A 69 6.73 10.53 2.41
CA ASN A 69 5.63 9.80 1.81
C ASN A 69 4.77 10.63 0.85
N VAL A 70 4.78 11.95 0.97
CA VAL A 70 4.06 12.84 0.05
C VAL A 70 5.01 13.70 -0.79
N GLY A 71 6.29 13.36 -0.84
CA GLY A 71 7.29 14.05 -1.66
C GLY A 71 7.55 15.51 -1.27
N GLN A 72 7.20 15.91 -0.04
CA GLN A 72 7.53 17.23 0.50
C GLN A 72 9.01 17.34 0.88
N LEU A 73 9.65 16.21 1.16
CA LEU A 73 11.08 16.07 1.34
C LEU A 73 11.60 14.97 0.42
N THR A 74 12.77 15.18 -0.17
CA THR A 74 13.60 14.11 -0.72
C THR A 74 14.26 13.32 0.41
N LYS A 75 14.70 12.08 0.14
CA LYS A 75 15.47 11.31 1.14
C LYS A 75 16.74 12.05 1.55
N ALA A 76 17.40 12.75 0.63
CA ALA A 76 18.59 13.53 0.92
C ALA A 76 18.30 14.66 1.93
N GLU A 77 17.24 15.43 1.71
CA GLU A 77 16.81 16.49 2.65
C GLU A 77 16.39 15.92 4.00
N GLY A 78 15.64 14.82 3.99
CA GLY A 78 15.19 14.14 5.20
C GLY A 78 16.36 13.62 6.04
N PHE A 79 17.31 12.88 5.43
CA PHE A 79 18.48 12.34 6.14
C PHE A 79 19.40 13.46 6.62
N ALA A 80 19.59 14.53 5.83
CA ALA A 80 20.31 15.71 6.28
C ALA A 80 19.62 16.39 7.49
N GLY A 81 18.29 16.36 7.56
CA GLY A 81 17.53 16.80 8.72
C GLY A 81 17.81 15.94 9.95
N VAL A 82 17.72 14.61 9.81
CA VAL A 82 18.00 13.66 10.90
C VAL A 82 19.41 13.83 11.46
N LEU A 83 20.41 14.03 10.60
CA LEU A 83 21.79 14.28 11.04
C LEU A 83 21.88 15.58 11.86
N ARG A 84 21.33 16.69 11.35
CA ARG A 84 21.36 18.00 12.04
C ARG A 84 20.67 17.96 13.39
N ASP A 85 19.51 17.31 13.48
CA ASP A 85 18.73 17.21 14.72
C ASP A 85 19.48 16.41 15.81
N ASN A 86 20.46 15.58 15.39
CA ASN A 86 21.36 14.85 16.29
C ASN A 86 22.76 15.48 16.43
N GLY A 87 22.95 16.72 15.98
CA GLY A 87 24.19 17.46 16.12
C GLY A 87 25.33 17.00 15.20
N ILE A 88 25.00 16.29 14.12
CA ILE A 88 25.95 15.84 13.10
C ILE A 88 25.86 16.78 11.91
N ASP A 89 26.99 17.26 11.41
CA ASP A 89 27.05 18.04 10.17
C ASP A 89 26.59 17.16 8.99
N PRO A 90 25.56 17.58 8.22
CA PRO A 90 25.08 16.82 7.08
C PRO A 90 26.01 17.02 5.87
N ASP A 91 27.26 16.59 5.98
CA ASP A 91 28.19 16.58 4.86
C ASP A 91 27.54 15.94 3.62
N PRO A 92 27.62 16.59 2.44
CA PRO A 92 26.97 16.10 1.21
C PRO A 92 27.40 14.70 0.80
N GLU A 93 28.63 14.28 1.10
CA GLU A 93 29.11 12.92 0.81
C GLU A 93 28.48 11.89 1.73
N LEU A 94 28.34 12.20 3.02
CA LEU A 94 27.64 11.35 3.99
C LEU A 94 26.16 11.19 3.64
N VAL A 95 25.49 12.32 3.31
CA VAL A 95 24.06 12.29 2.91
C VAL A 95 23.88 11.43 1.67
N ARG A 96 24.73 11.59 0.65
CA ARG A 96 24.69 10.76 -0.56
C ARG A 96 24.90 9.29 -0.24
N ALA A 97 25.90 8.97 0.59
CA ALA A 97 26.19 7.59 1.00
C ALA A 97 24.99 6.95 1.74
N LEU A 98 24.27 7.70 2.57
CA LEU A 98 23.05 7.24 3.24
C LEU A 98 21.92 6.94 2.24
N VAL A 99 21.69 7.83 1.28
CA VAL A 99 20.66 7.66 0.23
C VAL A 99 21.00 6.45 -0.66
N ASP A 100 22.26 6.34 -1.10
CA ASP A 100 22.72 5.21 -1.93
C ASP A 100 22.60 3.88 -1.18
N LYS A 101 22.97 3.85 0.11
CA LYS A 101 22.84 2.65 0.93
C LYS A 101 21.38 2.27 1.19
N ASP A 102 20.52 3.22 1.47
CA ASP A 102 19.08 2.99 1.62
C ASP A 102 18.47 2.38 0.35
N ARG A 103 18.81 2.95 -0.82
CA ARG A 103 18.39 2.43 -2.12
C ARG A 103 18.91 1.00 -2.37
N GLU A 104 20.21 0.75 -2.13
CA GLU A 104 20.82 -0.58 -2.25
C GLU A 104 20.07 -1.61 -1.39
N LEU A 105 19.80 -1.28 -0.13
CA LEU A 105 19.11 -2.16 0.81
C LEU A 105 17.65 -2.39 0.42
N LEU A 106 16.96 -1.36 -0.07
CA LEU A 106 15.59 -1.48 -0.55
C LEU A 106 15.49 -2.50 -1.71
N LEU A 107 16.37 -2.38 -2.69
CA LEU A 107 16.41 -3.29 -3.84
C LEU A 107 16.87 -4.71 -3.43
N ALA A 108 17.84 -4.80 -2.53
CA ALA A 108 18.35 -6.09 -2.05
C ALA A 108 17.34 -6.87 -1.21
N ASN A 109 16.46 -6.20 -0.47
CA ASN A 109 15.58 -6.83 0.52
C ASN A 109 14.08 -6.83 0.12
N GLY A 110 13.71 -6.11 -0.92
CA GLY A 110 12.36 -6.17 -1.48
C GLY A 110 12.08 -7.49 -2.18
N ARG A 111 10.95 -8.13 -1.88
CA ARG A 111 10.54 -9.42 -2.47
C ARG A 111 9.05 -9.43 -2.75
N LEU A 112 8.66 -10.00 -3.87
CA LEU A 112 7.23 -10.26 -4.15
C LEU A 112 6.73 -11.43 -3.31
N TYR A 113 5.47 -11.34 -2.91
CA TYR A 113 4.75 -12.54 -2.49
C TYR A 113 4.60 -13.50 -3.67
N PRO A 114 4.61 -14.82 -3.44
CA PRO A 114 4.61 -15.82 -4.52
C PRO A 114 3.42 -15.72 -5.47
N ASP A 115 2.27 -15.23 -4.98
CA ASP A 115 1.02 -15.07 -5.74
C ASP A 115 0.91 -13.74 -6.49
N ALA A 116 1.85 -12.79 -6.30
CA ALA A 116 1.74 -11.44 -6.85
C ALA A 116 1.82 -11.41 -8.40
N LEU A 117 2.88 -11.96 -8.99
CA LEU A 117 3.00 -11.97 -10.47
C LEU A 117 1.95 -12.86 -11.14
N PRO A 118 1.61 -14.06 -10.64
CA PRO A 118 0.49 -14.84 -11.16
C PRO A 118 -0.81 -14.03 -11.17
N PHE A 119 -1.17 -13.39 -10.08
CA PHE A 119 -2.35 -12.54 -9.97
C PHE A 119 -2.37 -11.41 -11.02
N LEU A 120 -1.30 -10.60 -11.10
CA LEU A 120 -1.24 -9.48 -12.04
C LEU A 120 -1.33 -9.96 -13.50
N ARG A 121 -0.72 -11.10 -13.83
CA ARG A 121 -0.81 -11.69 -15.19
C ARG A 121 -2.22 -12.16 -15.49
N ALA A 122 -2.86 -12.89 -14.57
CA ALA A 122 -4.23 -13.37 -14.74
C ALA A 122 -5.21 -12.21 -14.97
N LEU A 123 -5.07 -11.09 -14.24
CA LEU A 123 -5.89 -9.89 -14.47
C LEU A 123 -5.66 -9.31 -15.88
N ARG A 124 -4.40 -9.19 -16.30
CA ARG A 124 -4.09 -8.69 -17.66
C ARG A 124 -4.64 -9.57 -18.78
N GLU A 125 -4.54 -10.89 -18.64
CA GLU A 125 -5.09 -11.86 -19.61
C GLU A 125 -6.61 -11.71 -19.76
N ARG A 126 -7.29 -11.29 -18.69
CA ARG A 126 -8.74 -11.00 -18.66
C ARG A 126 -9.07 -9.55 -19.07
N GLY A 127 -8.08 -8.76 -19.48
CA GLY A 127 -8.27 -7.37 -19.89
C GLY A 127 -8.56 -6.40 -18.76
N ILE A 128 -8.36 -6.80 -17.50
CA ILE A 128 -8.51 -5.94 -16.32
C ILE A 128 -7.34 -4.94 -16.27
N LYS A 129 -7.64 -3.66 -16.16
CA LYS A 129 -6.62 -2.62 -16.01
C LYS A 129 -6.09 -2.60 -14.57
N ILE A 130 -4.79 -2.34 -14.41
CA ILE A 130 -4.09 -2.44 -13.13
C ILE A 130 -3.42 -1.11 -12.79
N ALA A 131 -3.72 -0.56 -11.61
CA ALA A 131 -2.94 0.50 -11.00
C ALA A 131 -2.28 0.02 -9.71
N ILE A 132 -1.00 0.31 -9.53
CA ILE A 132 -0.36 0.20 -8.22
C ILE A 132 -0.56 1.53 -7.49
N VAL A 133 -1.14 1.50 -6.28
CA VAL A 133 -1.47 2.70 -5.48
C VAL A 133 -0.83 2.56 -4.11
N SER A 134 0.33 3.17 -3.90
CA SER A 134 1.13 2.91 -2.70
C SER A 134 1.54 4.17 -1.95
N ASN A 135 1.45 4.12 -0.61
CA ASN A 135 2.11 5.07 0.26
C ASN A 135 3.58 4.67 0.40
N CYS A 136 4.48 5.50 -0.11
CA CYS A 136 5.90 5.14 -0.21
C CYS A 136 6.80 6.37 -0.31
N SER A 137 8.09 6.15 -0.19
CA SER A 137 9.14 7.14 -0.47
C SER A 137 9.89 6.82 -1.76
N GLU A 138 10.88 7.64 -2.11
CA GLU A 138 11.77 7.44 -3.25
C GLU A 138 12.38 6.04 -3.29
N GLY A 139 12.62 5.51 -4.50
CA GLY A 139 13.16 4.17 -4.75
C GLY A 139 12.09 3.11 -5.00
N THR A 140 10.84 3.31 -4.56
CA THR A 140 9.78 2.30 -4.71
C THR A 140 9.45 2.02 -6.18
N ARG A 141 9.45 3.03 -7.04
CA ARG A 141 9.25 2.83 -8.50
C ARG A 141 10.31 1.93 -9.10
N GLU A 142 11.55 2.14 -8.72
CA GLU A 142 12.67 1.32 -9.18
C GLU A 142 12.53 -0.11 -8.70
N LEU A 143 12.24 -0.32 -7.41
CA LEU A 143 11.97 -1.65 -6.86
C LEU A 143 10.86 -2.38 -7.62
N LEU A 144 9.70 -1.73 -7.85
CA LEU A 144 8.58 -2.31 -8.59
C LEU A 144 8.96 -2.62 -10.05
N THR A 145 9.88 -1.86 -10.64
CA THR A 145 10.40 -2.10 -11.99
C THR A 145 11.32 -3.32 -12.02
N GLU A 146 12.27 -3.41 -11.11
CA GLU A 146 13.18 -4.56 -11.00
C GLU A 146 12.46 -5.87 -10.69
N LEU A 147 11.39 -5.78 -9.87
CA LEU A 147 10.53 -6.93 -9.56
C LEU A 147 9.56 -7.31 -10.70
N GLY A 148 9.55 -6.57 -11.82
CA GLY A 148 8.71 -6.85 -12.99
C GLY A 148 7.25 -6.42 -12.84
N VAL A 149 6.87 -5.75 -11.77
CA VAL A 149 5.50 -5.27 -11.52
C VAL A 149 5.14 -4.15 -12.50
N ALA A 150 6.06 -3.21 -12.75
CA ALA A 150 5.84 -2.08 -13.64
C ALA A 150 5.45 -2.49 -15.07
N ALA A 151 5.94 -3.65 -15.56
CA ALA A 151 5.58 -4.18 -16.87
C ALA A 151 4.15 -4.73 -16.95
N LEU A 152 3.52 -5.03 -15.81
CA LEU A 152 2.18 -5.57 -15.70
C LEU A 152 1.13 -4.52 -15.30
N ALA A 153 1.54 -3.39 -14.72
CA ALA A 153 0.67 -2.30 -14.35
C ALA A 153 0.45 -1.33 -15.51
N ASP A 154 -0.78 -0.85 -15.69
CA ASP A 154 -1.10 0.22 -16.64
C ASP A 154 -0.68 1.59 -16.10
N THR A 155 -0.66 1.74 -14.79
CA THR A 155 -0.14 2.93 -14.11
C THR A 155 0.35 2.62 -12.68
N MET A 156 1.20 3.51 -12.16
CA MET A 156 1.64 3.49 -10.76
C MET A 156 1.42 4.87 -10.15
N VAL A 157 0.60 4.95 -9.12
CA VAL A 157 0.30 6.17 -8.35
C VAL A 157 1.00 6.05 -7.00
N LEU A 158 2.22 6.56 -6.94
CA LEU A 158 3.10 6.51 -5.79
C LEU A 158 2.99 7.83 -5.01
N SER A 159 2.68 7.76 -3.74
CA SER A 159 2.33 8.94 -2.93
C SER A 159 3.41 10.03 -2.93
N CYS A 160 4.68 9.64 -2.87
CA CYS A 160 5.82 10.57 -2.92
C CYS A 160 5.97 11.30 -4.27
N GLU A 161 5.41 10.76 -5.35
CA GLU A 161 5.46 11.38 -6.68
C GLU A 161 4.25 12.26 -6.96
N VAL A 162 3.10 11.93 -6.34
CA VAL A 162 1.84 12.60 -6.63
C VAL A 162 1.41 13.62 -5.57
N GLY A 163 2.10 13.66 -4.43
CA GLY A 163 1.82 14.62 -3.36
C GLY A 163 0.59 14.29 -2.53
N ALA A 164 0.02 13.08 -2.67
CA ALA A 164 -1.17 12.65 -1.95
C ALA A 164 -0.99 11.20 -1.49
N ALA A 165 -1.47 10.87 -0.29
CA ALA A 165 -1.31 9.56 0.32
C ALA A 165 -2.66 8.99 0.77
N LYS A 166 -2.81 7.66 0.74
CA LYS A 166 -3.93 6.96 1.37
C LYS A 166 -3.98 7.29 2.88
N PRO A 167 -5.15 7.49 3.47
CA PRO A 167 -6.51 7.26 2.96
C PRO A 167 -7.16 8.47 2.26
N ALA A 168 -6.41 9.53 1.91
CA ALA A 168 -7.01 10.68 1.24
C ALA A 168 -7.62 10.29 -0.12
N ALA A 169 -8.82 10.82 -0.41
CA ALA A 169 -9.57 10.52 -1.63
C ALA A 169 -8.77 10.77 -2.92
N GLU A 170 -7.90 11.78 -2.89
CA GLU A 170 -7.15 12.27 -4.04
C GLU A 170 -6.28 11.19 -4.69
N ILE A 171 -5.62 10.33 -3.91
CA ILE A 171 -4.72 9.30 -4.47
C ILE A 171 -5.50 8.24 -5.26
N TYR A 172 -6.67 7.81 -4.77
CA TYR A 172 -7.55 6.85 -5.46
C TYR A 172 -8.16 7.47 -6.71
N GLN A 173 -8.67 8.71 -6.60
CA GLN A 173 -9.26 9.46 -7.73
C GLN A 173 -8.23 9.67 -8.84
N ARG A 174 -6.96 9.89 -8.49
CA ARG A 174 -5.87 9.99 -9.46
C ARG A 174 -5.65 8.69 -10.22
N ALA A 175 -5.67 7.55 -9.53
CA ALA A 175 -5.56 6.23 -10.16
C ALA A 175 -6.75 5.96 -11.11
N LEU A 176 -7.97 6.18 -10.63
CA LEU A 176 -9.18 6.03 -11.44
C LEU A 176 -9.16 6.93 -12.68
N LYS A 177 -8.76 8.19 -12.52
CA LYS A 177 -8.64 9.15 -13.63
C LYS A 177 -7.62 8.70 -14.68
N GLN A 178 -6.46 8.19 -14.26
CA GLN A 178 -5.43 7.71 -15.19
C GLN A 178 -5.89 6.47 -15.97
N LEU A 179 -6.73 5.63 -15.36
CA LEU A 179 -7.29 4.46 -16.01
C LEU A 179 -8.60 4.75 -16.78
N GLY A 180 -9.14 5.95 -16.63
CA GLY A 180 -10.40 6.35 -17.27
C GLY A 180 -11.61 5.59 -16.73
N ALA A 181 -11.66 5.32 -15.41
CA ALA A 181 -12.64 4.45 -14.80
C ALA A 181 -13.46 5.13 -13.70
N ALA A 182 -14.68 4.64 -13.47
CA ALA A 182 -15.52 4.99 -12.34
C ALA A 182 -15.14 4.14 -11.10
N ALA A 183 -15.43 4.66 -9.90
CA ALA A 183 -15.08 3.99 -8.66
C ALA A 183 -15.78 2.63 -8.51
N GLU A 184 -17.04 2.53 -8.96
CA GLU A 184 -17.87 1.33 -8.87
C GLU A 184 -17.38 0.18 -9.77
N ALA A 185 -16.49 0.49 -10.75
CA ALA A 185 -15.85 -0.51 -11.62
C ALA A 185 -14.50 -0.99 -11.07
N ALA A 186 -14.08 -0.51 -9.90
CA ALA A 186 -12.78 -0.81 -9.32
C ALA A 186 -12.88 -1.73 -8.09
N VAL A 187 -11.88 -2.61 -7.97
CA VAL A 187 -11.57 -3.35 -6.75
C VAL A 187 -10.23 -2.84 -6.23
N PHE A 188 -10.17 -2.47 -4.96
CA PHE A 188 -8.94 -2.08 -4.26
C PHE A 188 -8.54 -3.15 -3.25
N VAL A 189 -7.27 -3.53 -3.23
CA VAL A 189 -6.68 -4.44 -2.24
C VAL A 189 -5.53 -3.78 -1.50
N ASP A 190 -5.55 -3.89 -0.16
CA ASP A 190 -4.57 -3.28 0.74
C ASP A 190 -4.54 -4.05 2.06
N ASP A 191 -3.43 -4.03 2.80
CA ASP A 191 -3.32 -4.66 4.12
C ASP A 191 -3.89 -3.77 5.24
N GLN A 192 -3.98 -2.44 5.02
CA GLN A 192 -4.39 -1.47 6.03
C GLN A 192 -5.91 -1.21 6.01
N PRO A 193 -6.63 -1.49 7.10
CA PRO A 193 -8.08 -1.28 7.16
C PRO A 193 -8.48 0.18 6.93
N GLY A 194 -7.69 1.14 7.41
CA GLY A 194 -7.94 2.56 7.20
C GLY A 194 -7.83 2.99 5.73
N PHE A 195 -6.96 2.35 4.94
CA PHE A 195 -6.84 2.62 3.50
C PHE A 195 -7.99 1.99 2.72
N CYS A 196 -8.42 0.79 3.12
CA CYS A 196 -9.64 0.17 2.60
C CYS A 196 -10.87 1.04 2.87
N ALA A 197 -11.01 1.60 4.08
CA ALA A 197 -12.10 2.53 4.42
C ALA A 197 -12.10 3.77 3.54
N GLY A 198 -10.92 4.37 3.28
CA GLY A 198 -10.78 5.53 2.40
C GLY A 198 -11.23 5.25 0.97
N ALA A 199 -10.92 4.08 0.43
CA ALA A 199 -11.35 3.65 -0.91
C ALA A 199 -12.87 3.34 -0.94
N ALA A 200 -13.37 2.62 0.06
CA ALA A 200 -14.80 2.28 0.18
C ALA A 200 -15.70 3.51 0.25
N ALA A 201 -15.25 4.58 0.93
CA ALA A 201 -15.97 5.85 0.98
C ALA A 201 -16.17 6.53 -0.39
N LEU A 202 -15.41 6.11 -1.40
CA LEU A 202 -15.54 6.56 -2.79
C LEU A 202 -16.39 5.61 -3.65
N GLY A 203 -16.94 4.54 -3.09
CA GLY A 203 -17.71 3.53 -3.83
C GLY A 203 -16.84 2.45 -4.48
N ILE A 204 -15.55 2.38 -4.18
CA ILE A 204 -14.65 1.31 -4.65
C ILE A 204 -14.93 0.05 -3.82
N THR A 205 -15.09 -1.10 -4.49
CA THR A 205 -15.14 -2.39 -3.79
C THR A 205 -13.76 -2.70 -3.18
N THR A 206 -13.71 -3.06 -1.89
CA THR A 206 -12.44 -3.20 -1.19
C THR A 206 -12.22 -4.57 -0.57
N ALA A 207 -10.98 -5.03 -0.62
CA ALA A 207 -10.49 -6.21 0.07
C ALA A 207 -9.32 -5.86 0.98
N GLN A 208 -9.42 -6.20 2.26
CA GLN A 208 -8.28 -6.17 3.17
C GLN A 208 -7.55 -7.50 3.11
N ILE A 209 -6.28 -7.47 2.70
CA ILE A 209 -5.47 -8.69 2.65
C ILE A 209 -4.65 -8.87 3.93
N LEU A 210 -4.70 -10.07 4.52
CA LEU A 210 -3.94 -10.44 5.71
C LEU A 210 -2.94 -11.54 5.35
N ARG A 211 -1.67 -11.17 5.17
CA ARG A 211 -0.63 -12.04 4.62
C ARG A 211 -0.15 -13.15 5.56
N ASN A 212 -0.35 -13.00 6.86
CA ASN A 212 0.06 -13.99 7.86
C ASN A 212 -0.99 -15.09 8.10
N GLY A 213 -2.14 -15.04 7.42
CA GLY A 213 -3.22 -16.02 7.53
C GLY A 213 -4.13 -15.82 8.76
N PRO A 214 -5.13 -16.67 8.94
CA PRO A 214 -6.21 -16.47 9.92
C PRO A 214 -5.79 -16.60 11.40
N GLY A 215 -4.58 -17.04 11.71
CA GLY A 215 -4.13 -17.34 13.10
C GLY A 215 -3.48 -16.17 13.85
N GLU A 216 -2.95 -15.16 13.16
CA GLU A 216 -2.19 -14.05 13.80
C GLU A 216 -2.95 -12.72 13.87
N THR A 217 -4.21 -12.68 13.45
CA THR A 217 -4.83 -11.45 12.97
C THR A 217 -6.16 -11.07 13.60
N ALA A 218 -6.51 -11.64 14.74
CA ALA A 218 -7.70 -11.17 15.48
C ALA A 218 -7.63 -9.64 15.74
N ALA A 219 -6.45 -9.12 16.05
CA ALA A 219 -6.25 -7.69 16.33
C ALA A 219 -6.30 -6.80 15.07
N THR A 220 -5.91 -7.32 13.89
CA THR A 220 -5.97 -6.56 12.62
C THR A 220 -7.33 -6.70 11.92
N ALA A 221 -8.03 -7.80 12.12
CA ALA A 221 -9.41 -7.97 11.67
C ALA A 221 -10.41 -7.14 12.50
N GLU A 222 -10.13 -6.86 13.77
CA GLU A 222 -10.96 -6.01 14.63
C GLU A 222 -11.10 -4.56 14.14
N GLY A 223 -10.24 -4.11 13.23
CA GLY A 223 -10.31 -2.77 12.63
C GLY A 223 -10.90 -2.75 11.21
N THR A 224 -11.34 -3.89 10.66
CA THR A 224 -11.88 -3.93 9.30
C THR A 224 -13.24 -3.22 9.25
N PRO A 225 -13.40 -2.19 8.39
CA PRO A 225 -14.67 -1.47 8.27
C PRO A 225 -15.78 -2.36 7.71
N ASP A 226 -17.04 -2.02 8.04
CA ASP A 226 -18.21 -2.69 7.46
C ASP A 226 -18.17 -2.61 5.92
N GLY A 227 -18.44 -3.73 5.26
CA GLY A 227 -18.44 -3.83 3.79
C GLY A 227 -17.06 -4.06 3.15
N VAL A 228 -15.97 -4.13 3.93
CA VAL A 228 -14.65 -4.54 3.45
C VAL A 228 -14.50 -6.06 3.56
N ARG A 229 -14.13 -6.72 2.46
CA ARG A 229 -13.89 -8.16 2.46
C ARG A 229 -12.49 -8.47 3.00
N VAL A 230 -12.39 -9.35 3.99
CA VAL A 230 -11.09 -9.89 4.42
C VAL A 230 -10.71 -11.06 3.53
N VAL A 231 -9.47 -11.07 3.04
CA VAL A 231 -8.88 -12.12 2.20
C VAL A 231 -7.48 -12.47 2.70
N TYR A 232 -7.00 -13.66 2.35
CA TYR A 232 -5.70 -14.18 2.79
C TYR A 232 -4.73 -14.44 1.62
N SER A 233 -5.22 -14.28 0.39
CA SER A 233 -4.44 -14.47 -0.83
C SER A 233 -4.92 -13.55 -1.95
N LEU A 234 -4.06 -13.29 -2.93
CA LEU A 234 -4.46 -12.58 -4.14
C LEU A 234 -5.35 -13.43 -5.05
N ALA A 235 -5.35 -14.76 -4.92
CA ALA A 235 -6.31 -15.61 -5.61
C ALA A 235 -7.76 -15.34 -5.17
N GLU A 236 -7.97 -15.02 -3.88
CA GLU A 236 -9.30 -14.61 -3.39
C GLU A 236 -9.71 -13.24 -3.93
N VAL A 237 -8.74 -12.32 -4.12
CA VAL A 237 -8.99 -11.03 -4.78
C VAL A 237 -9.29 -11.23 -6.27
N GLU A 238 -8.55 -12.11 -6.95
CA GLU A 238 -8.78 -12.45 -8.36
C GLU A 238 -10.21 -12.95 -8.61
N ALA A 239 -10.76 -13.73 -7.68
CA ALA A 239 -12.15 -14.21 -7.75
C ALA A 239 -13.21 -13.09 -7.63
N MET A 240 -12.82 -11.86 -7.28
CA MET A 240 -13.70 -10.69 -7.24
C MET A 240 -13.87 -10.03 -8.63
N PHE A 241 -13.16 -10.49 -9.64
CA PHE A 241 -13.28 -10.01 -11.01
C PHE A 241 -14.06 -11.01 -11.87
N PRO A 242 -14.78 -10.55 -12.91
CA PRO A 242 -15.48 -11.44 -13.85
C PRO A 242 -14.49 -12.37 -14.55
N ALA A 243 -14.94 -13.59 -14.89
CA ALA A 243 -14.15 -14.61 -15.56
C ALA A 243 -13.76 -14.23 -17.01
#